data_4edcc369efa056d4d6e8b94cb7b29134
#
_entry.id   4edcc369efa056d4d6e8b94cb7b29134
#
_cell.length_a   1.000
_cell.length_b   1.000
_cell.length_c   1.000
_cell.angle_alpha   90.00
_cell.angle_beta   90.00
_cell.angle_gamma   90.00
#
_symmetry.space_group_name_H-M   'P 1'
#
loop_
_entity.id
_entity.type
_entity.pdbx_description
1 polymer ?
#
loop_
_entity_poly.entity_id
_entity_poly.type
_entity_poly.pdbx_seq_one_letter_code
_entity_poly.pdbx_strand_id
1 'polypeptide(L)'
;ADPDDAYENRIHIPNADRHLAAWPKDAATFRKSFAGADLNLAYGSSKRTYYDLFTPQGGIEAACGLAAFVHGGYWLALSKDDFSHMAAGLLARGWAVAILSYTLAPQARITQITREISTAVEHLGKTGTGPLRLIGHSAGGHLVSRMMCDDINFGPVTTQRLDRVLSVSGLHDLRPLQRLAKNELWQLDENESQAESPLLRTPRPGIDLVCLAGADERPEFIRQNAILPLVWQGLGANCHSQLLAGHNHFTIIETMTRADSRLCELVDCPLS
;
A
#
# COMPACT_ATOMS: atom_id res chain seq x y z
N ALA A 1 -18.76 -20.88 -6.00
CA ALA A 1 -18.84 -19.64 -5.26
C ALA A 1 -18.96 -18.50 -6.27
N ASP A 2 -19.76 -17.48 -5.95
CA ASP A 2 -19.87 -16.27 -6.75
C ASP A 2 -18.53 -15.53 -6.70
N PRO A 3 -17.87 -15.25 -7.84
CA PRO A 3 -16.60 -14.57 -7.84
C PRO A 3 -16.70 -13.14 -7.29
N ASP A 4 -17.78 -12.43 -7.52
CA ASP A 4 -17.99 -11.08 -6.97
C ASP A 4 -18.05 -11.10 -5.44
N ASP A 5 -18.77 -12.07 -4.83
CA ASP A 5 -18.83 -12.22 -3.37
C ASP A 5 -17.45 -12.54 -2.77
N ALA A 6 -16.59 -13.30 -3.47
CA ALA A 6 -15.26 -13.64 -2.97
C ALA A 6 -14.36 -12.41 -2.74
N TYR A 7 -14.57 -11.35 -3.53
CA TYR A 7 -13.82 -10.10 -3.47
C TYR A 7 -14.61 -8.96 -2.82
N GLU A 8 -15.85 -9.17 -2.37
CA GLU A 8 -16.63 -8.15 -1.70
C GLU A 8 -16.32 -8.13 -0.19
N ASN A 9 -15.73 -7.03 0.28
CA ASN A 9 -15.39 -6.90 1.70
C ASN A 9 -16.49 -6.21 2.51
N ARG A 10 -17.07 -5.12 1.97
CA ARG A 10 -17.92 -4.20 2.73
C ARG A 10 -19.13 -4.88 3.38
N ILE A 11 -19.82 -5.77 2.65
CA ILE A 11 -21.01 -6.46 3.16
C ILE A 11 -20.68 -7.52 4.23
N HIS A 12 -19.43 -7.96 4.31
CA HIS A 12 -18.96 -8.98 5.25
C HIS A 12 -18.23 -8.40 6.47
N ILE A 13 -18.03 -7.08 6.52
CA ILE A 13 -17.39 -6.39 7.64
C ILE A 13 -18.45 -5.77 8.55
N PRO A 14 -18.53 -6.13 9.83
CA PRO A 14 -19.44 -5.48 10.77
C PRO A 14 -19.20 -3.97 10.82
N ASN A 15 -20.27 -3.19 10.68
CA ASN A 15 -20.23 -1.72 10.71
C ASN A 15 -19.27 -1.09 9.67
N ALA A 16 -19.11 -1.70 8.50
CA ALA A 16 -18.22 -1.21 7.44
C ALA A 16 -18.42 0.28 7.11
N ASP A 17 -19.67 0.74 7.06
CA ASP A 17 -20.01 2.14 6.79
C ASP A 17 -19.52 3.10 7.85
N ARG A 18 -19.42 2.66 9.12
CA ARG A 18 -18.86 3.46 10.20
C ARG A 18 -17.35 3.69 10.00
N HIS A 19 -16.60 2.66 9.61
CA HIS A 19 -15.17 2.79 9.29
C HIS A 19 -14.96 3.76 8.13
N LEU A 20 -15.66 3.55 7.01
CA LEU A 20 -15.57 4.40 5.83
C LEU A 20 -15.95 5.86 6.10
N ALA A 21 -16.91 6.11 6.99
CA ALA A 21 -17.32 7.46 7.38
C ALA A 21 -16.35 8.11 8.40
N ALA A 22 -15.63 7.31 9.19
CA ALA A 22 -14.68 7.80 10.18
C ALA A 22 -13.37 8.25 9.55
N TRP A 23 -12.81 7.48 8.61
CA TRP A 23 -11.50 7.74 8.02
C TRP A 23 -11.28 9.18 7.52
N PRO A 24 -12.15 9.75 6.66
CA PRO A 24 -11.94 11.13 6.20
C PRO A 24 -12.05 12.18 7.33
N LYS A 25 -12.87 11.92 8.36
CA LYS A 25 -13.03 12.83 9.52
C LYS A 25 -11.78 12.81 10.40
N ASP A 26 -11.29 11.61 10.70
CA ASP A 26 -10.09 11.40 11.52
C ASP A 26 -8.86 11.94 10.80
N ALA A 27 -8.75 11.71 9.50
CA ALA A 27 -7.70 12.26 8.65
C ALA A 27 -7.72 13.79 8.63
N ALA A 28 -8.90 14.41 8.47
CA ALA A 28 -9.03 15.86 8.49
C ALA A 28 -8.67 16.46 9.87
N THR A 29 -9.07 15.79 10.96
CA THR A 29 -8.71 16.18 12.32
C THR A 29 -7.20 16.09 12.52
N PHE A 30 -6.58 14.99 12.09
CA PHE A 30 -5.14 14.81 12.18
C PHE A 30 -4.36 15.90 11.42
N ARG A 31 -4.71 16.18 10.16
CA ARG A 31 -4.07 17.25 9.37
C ARG A 31 -4.15 18.62 10.04
N LYS A 32 -5.26 18.94 10.70
CA LYS A 32 -5.44 20.22 11.41
C LYS A 32 -4.60 20.35 12.66
N SER A 33 -4.36 19.24 13.36
CA SER A 33 -3.67 19.23 14.65
C SER A 33 -2.16 18.96 14.53
N PHE A 34 -1.70 18.46 13.39
CA PHE A 34 -0.31 18.04 13.20
C PHE A 34 0.54 19.15 12.56
N ALA A 35 1.52 19.68 13.30
CA ALA A 35 2.32 20.85 12.87
C ALA A 35 3.38 20.54 11.79
N GLY A 36 3.80 19.28 11.64
CA GLY A 36 4.85 18.84 10.70
C GLY A 36 4.31 18.31 9.37
N ALA A 37 3.25 18.93 8.82
CA ALA A 37 2.59 18.47 7.61
C ALA A 37 2.85 19.42 6.42
N ASP A 38 3.43 18.87 5.34
CA ASP A 38 3.46 19.49 4.01
C ASP A 38 2.41 18.82 3.14
N LEU A 39 1.37 19.56 2.78
CA LEU A 39 0.19 19.01 2.12
C LEU A 39 0.21 19.29 0.62
N ASN A 40 -0.38 18.34 -0.15
CA ASN A 40 -0.59 18.46 -1.59
C ASN A 40 0.70 18.66 -2.40
N LEU A 41 1.76 17.96 -2.03
CA LEU A 41 3.01 17.94 -2.78
C LEU A 41 2.84 17.10 -4.06
N ALA A 42 3.17 17.66 -5.22
CA ALA A 42 3.04 16.97 -6.50
C ALA A 42 4.23 16.02 -6.73
N TYR A 43 3.94 14.79 -7.21
CA TYR A 43 4.95 13.88 -7.73
C TYR A 43 4.81 13.63 -9.25
N GLY A 44 3.71 14.11 -9.84
CA GLY A 44 3.43 13.98 -11.27
C GLY A 44 2.48 15.09 -11.77
N SER A 45 2.06 14.99 -13.02
CA SER A 45 1.25 16.03 -13.69
C SER A 45 -0.27 15.78 -13.63
N SER A 46 -0.72 14.59 -13.23
CA SER A 46 -2.15 14.28 -13.09
C SER A 46 -2.74 15.01 -11.90
N LYS A 47 -4.05 15.31 -11.98
CA LYS A 47 -4.81 15.95 -10.88
C LYS A 47 -4.84 15.14 -9.58
N ARG A 48 -4.40 13.89 -9.60
CA ARG A 48 -4.38 13.01 -8.42
C ARG A 48 -2.98 12.53 -8.05
N THR A 49 -1.93 12.94 -8.77
CA THR A 49 -0.55 12.57 -8.48
C THR A 49 0.05 13.51 -7.42
N TYR A 50 -0.55 13.47 -6.23
CA TYR A 50 -0.17 14.25 -5.06
C TYR A 50 0.00 13.35 -3.84
N TYR A 51 0.80 13.84 -2.88
CA TYR A 51 0.95 13.23 -1.57
C TYR A 51 0.98 14.28 -0.47
N ASP A 52 0.71 13.85 0.76
CA ASP A 52 0.97 14.64 1.96
C ASP A 52 2.18 14.04 2.67
N LEU A 53 3.10 14.88 3.11
CA LEU A 53 4.28 14.48 3.88
C LEU A 53 4.12 14.92 5.32
N PHE A 54 4.24 13.97 6.23
CA PHE A 54 4.23 14.20 7.67
C PHE A 54 5.62 13.87 8.21
N THR A 55 6.23 14.81 8.95
CA THR A 55 7.59 14.64 9.46
C THR A 55 7.63 14.71 10.99
N PRO A 56 8.50 13.94 11.66
CA PRO A 56 8.70 14.05 13.10
C PRO A 56 9.28 15.41 13.48
N GLN A 57 9.37 15.68 14.78
CA GLN A 57 10.04 16.88 15.26
C GLN A 57 11.47 16.96 14.73
N GLY A 58 11.85 18.08 14.16
CA GLY A 58 13.13 18.27 13.47
C GLY A 58 13.08 18.06 11.96
N GLY A 59 11.91 17.73 11.41
CA GLY A 59 11.68 17.62 9.97
C GLY A 59 12.19 16.32 9.35
N ILE A 60 12.25 16.30 8.02
CA ILE A 60 12.62 15.11 7.24
C ILE A 60 14.06 14.64 7.52
N GLU A 61 14.98 15.55 7.81
CA GLU A 61 16.39 15.23 8.09
C GLU A 61 16.61 14.57 9.46
N ALA A 62 15.63 14.73 10.37
CA ALA A 62 15.64 14.09 11.69
C ALA A 62 14.95 12.71 11.68
N ALA A 63 14.27 12.37 10.58
CA ALA A 63 13.58 11.10 10.46
C ALA A 63 14.56 9.93 10.30
N CYS A 64 14.25 8.78 10.92
CA CYS A 64 15.03 7.55 10.77
C CYS A 64 14.88 6.90 9.39
N GLY A 65 13.89 7.31 8.61
CA GLY A 65 13.60 6.89 7.26
C GLY A 65 12.28 7.47 6.78
N LEU A 66 11.90 7.12 5.55
CA LEU A 66 10.64 7.53 4.92
C LEU A 66 9.77 6.30 4.66
N ALA A 67 8.55 6.30 5.21
CA ALA A 67 7.53 5.32 4.88
C ALA A 67 6.50 5.94 3.93
N ALA A 68 6.20 5.27 2.81
CA ALA A 68 5.21 5.72 1.85
C ALA A 68 3.98 4.80 1.91
N PHE A 69 2.82 5.39 2.15
CA PHE A 69 1.55 4.66 2.22
C PHE A 69 0.72 4.86 0.95
N VAL A 70 0.27 3.75 0.36
CA VAL A 70 -0.60 3.70 -0.82
C VAL A 70 -1.95 3.09 -0.43
N HIS A 71 -3.01 3.86 -0.61
CA HIS A 71 -4.36 3.47 -0.19
C HIS A 71 -5.00 2.40 -1.08
N GLY A 72 -6.03 1.74 -0.55
CA GLY A 72 -6.89 0.81 -1.24
C GLY A 72 -8.05 1.48 -1.99
N GLY A 73 -9.18 0.75 -2.08
CA GLY A 73 -10.39 1.22 -2.76
C GLY A 73 -10.55 0.67 -4.18
N TYR A 74 -10.02 -0.50 -4.46
CA TYR A 74 -10.12 -1.21 -5.75
C TYR A 74 -9.68 -0.38 -6.97
N TRP A 75 -8.74 0.55 -6.79
CA TRP A 75 -8.31 1.53 -7.81
C TRP A 75 -9.48 2.42 -8.32
N LEU A 76 -10.63 2.42 -7.65
CA LEU A 76 -11.88 3.10 -8.05
C LEU A 76 -12.28 4.24 -7.11
N ALA A 77 -11.76 4.26 -5.88
CA ALA A 77 -12.22 5.15 -4.82
C ALA A 77 -11.11 5.51 -3.85
N LEU A 78 -11.41 6.47 -2.95
CA LEU A 78 -10.54 6.96 -1.87
C LEU A 78 -9.40 7.84 -2.38
N SER A 79 -8.68 8.42 -1.44
CA SER A 79 -7.55 9.32 -1.68
C SER A 79 -6.65 9.41 -0.45
N LYS A 80 -5.51 10.09 -0.55
CA LYS A 80 -4.65 10.43 0.59
C LYS A 80 -5.41 11.15 1.72
N ASP A 81 -6.45 11.91 1.35
CA ASP A 81 -7.23 12.72 2.30
C ASP A 81 -8.05 11.89 3.30
N ASP A 82 -8.24 10.61 3.00
CA ASP A 82 -8.94 9.67 3.87
C ASP A 82 -8.01 9.01 4.90
N PHE A 83 -6.68 9.12 4.76
CA PHE A 83 -5.72 8.27 5.49
C PHE A 83 -4.63 9.03 6.25
N SER A 84 -4.66 10.35 6.35
CA SER A 84 -3.59 11.13 7.01
C SER A 84 -3.30 10.68 8.44
N HIS A 85 -4.30 10.29 9.21
CA HIS A 85 -4.16 9.82 10.60
C HIS A 85 -3.43 8.47 10.71
N MET A 86 -3.34 7.69 9.63
CA MET A 86 -2.56 6.45 9.60
C MET A 86 -1.05 6.71 9.75
N ALA A 87 -0.59 7.94 9.54
CA ALA A 87 0.81 8.31 9.78
C ALA A 87 1.21 8.29 11.25
N ALA A 88 0.26 8.38 12.19
CA ALA A 88 0.53 8.64 13.61
C ALA A 88 1.46 7.61 14.26
N GLY A 89 1.25 6.32 14.03
CA GLY A 89 2.05 5.27 14.67
C GLY A 89 3.52 5.31 14.24
N LEU A 90 3.79 5.48 12.95
CA LEU A 90 5.17 5.55 12.44
C LEU A 90 5.84 6.87 12.78
N LEU A 91 5.13 7.99 12.80
CA LEU A 91 5.65 9.27 13.29
C LEU A 91 6.12 9.17 14.74
N ALA A 92 5.35 8.49 15.60
CA ALA A 92 5.73 8.25 16.99
C ALA A 92 6.97 7.36 17.12
N ARG A 93 7.34 6.61 16.07
CA ARG A 93 8.57 5.81 15.97
C ARG A 93 9.72 6.56 15.27
N GLY A 94 9.53 7.84 14.96
CA GLY A 94 10.57 8.69 14.35
C GLY A 94 10.65 8.60 12.82
N TRP A 95 9.70 7.95 12.14
CA TRP A 95 9.63 7.91 10.69
C TRP A 95 8.94 9.15 10.12
N ALA A 96 9.41 9.62 8.96
CA ALA A 96 8.60 10.47 8.10
C ALA A 96 7.59 9.59 7.33
N VAL A 97 6.40 10.10 7.05
CA VAL A 97 5.34 9.35 6.38
C VAL A 97 4.76 10.14 5.23
N ALA A 98 4.82 9.58 4.03
CA ALA A 98 4.16 10.10 2.84
C ALA A 98 2.86 9.32 2.59
N ILE A 99 1.73 10.02 2.50
CA ILE A 99 0.43 9.43 2.17
C ILE A 99 0.09 9.82 0.72
N LEU A 100 -0.02 8.84 -0.17
CA LEU A 100 -0.14 9.06 -1.61
C LEU A 100 -1.58 8.95 -2.11
N SER A 101 -1.93 9.79 -3.08
CA SER A 101 -3.04 9.56 -4.02
C SER A 101 -2.49 9.12 -5.38
N TYR A 102 -3.36 8.58 -6.22
CA TYR A 102 -3.09 8.20 -7.60
C TYR A 102 -4.36 8.33 -8.44
N THR A 103 -4.25 8.34 -9.77
CA THR A 103 -5.39 8.39 -10.67
C THR A 103 -6.21 7.10 -10.55
N LEU A 104 -7.53 7.23 -10.52
CA LEU A 104 -8.44 6.09 -10.35
C LEU A 104 -8.93 5.58 -11.72
N ALA A 105 -9.34 4.33 -11.77
CA ALA A 105 -10.13 3.82 -12.87
C ALA A 105 -11.55 4.43 -12.82
N PRO A 106 -12.21 4.62 -13.94
CA PRO A 106 -11.81 4.29 -15.30
C PRO A 106 -10.93 5.34 -16.00
N GLN A 107 -10.55 6.45 -15.31
CA GLN A 107 -9.71 7.52 -15.88
C GLN A 107 -8.29 7.04 -16.20
N ALA A 108 -7.81 6.02 -15.50
CA ALA A 108 -6.55 5.35 -15.78
C ALA A 108 -6.71 3.84 -15.76
N ARG A 109 -5.94 3.14 -16.59
CA ARG A 109 -5.77 1.68 -16.52
C ARG A 109 -4.84 1.33 -15.35
N ILE A 110 -4.91 0.12 -14.83
CA ILE A 110 -4.06 -0.32 -13.70
C ILE A 110 -2.58 -0.18 -14.04
N THR A 111 -2.18 -0.49 -15.27
CA THR A 111 -0.80 -0.27 -15.75
C THR A 111 -0.37 1.20 -15.64
N GLN A 112 -1.26 2.13 -15.93
CA GLN A 112 -0.94 3.57 -15.78
C GLN A 112 -0.82 3.94 -14.30
N ILE A 113 -1.70 3.43 -13.44
CA ILE A 113 -1.65 3.64 -11.99
C ILE A 113 -0.33 3.10 -11.41
N THR A 114 0.09 1.91 -11.84
CA THR A 114 1.39 1.33 -11.47
C THR A 114 2.55 2.26 -11.84
N ARG A 115 2.53 2.87 -13.03
CA ARG A 115 3.54 3.84 -13.46
C ARG A 115 3.52 5.12 -12.63
N GLU A 116 2.34 5.62 -12.25
CA GLU A 116 2.22 6.78 -11.36
C GLU A 116 2.85 6.48 -9.99
N ILE A 117 2.59 5.31 -9.40
CA ILE A 117 3.22 4.91 -8.14
C ILE A 117 4.73 4.72 -8.29
N SER A 118 5.20 4.17 -9.41
CA SER A 118 6.65 4.10 -9.69
C SER A 118 7.28 5.50 -9.73
N THR A 119 6.60 6.47 -10.34
CA THR A 119 7.05 7.87 -10.35
C THR A 119 7.07 8.46 -8.93
N ALA A 120 6.05 8.17 -8.12
CA ALA A 120 6.01 8.61 -6.72
C ALA A 120 7.17 8.02 -5.91
N VAL A 121 7.44 6.72 -6.05
CA VAL A 121 8.53 6.04 -5.34
C VAL A 121 9.88 6.60 -5.75
N GLU A 122 10.11 6.85 -7.05
CA GLU A 122 11.34 7.49 -7.54
C GLU A 122 11.48 8.92 -7.00
N HIS A 123 10.39 9.68 -6.90
CA HIS A 123 10.38 11.02 -6.31
C HIS A 123 10.73 10.97 -4.81
N LEU A 124 10.07 10.09 -4.05
CA LEU A 124 10.28 9.91 -2.62
C LEU A 124 11.67 9.34 -2.30
N GLY A 125 12.23 8.52 -3.20
CA GLY A 125 13.60 8.02 -3.10
C GLY A 125 14.66 9.11 -3.03
N LYS A 126 14.34 10.32 -3.49
CA LYS A 126 15.21 11.52 -3.46
C LYS A 126 14.85 12.47 -2.31
N THR A 127 13.84 12.13 -1.49
CA THR A 127 13.37 12.96 -0.37
C THR A 127 13.92 12.43 0.94
N GLY A 128 14.64 13.26 1.69
CA GLY A 128 15.27 12.89 2.95
C GLY A 128 16.37 11.84 2.83
N THR A 129 16.71 11.23 3.94
CA THR A 129 17.79 10.23 4.08
C THR A 129 17.26 8.92 4.69
N GLY A 130 18.15 7.92 4.87
CA GLY A 130 17.77 6.62 5.46
C GLY A 130 16.95 5.73 4.53
N PRO A 131 16.37 4.63 5.04
CA PRO A 131 15.60 3.69 4.24
C PRO A 131 14.30 4.28 3.74
N LEU A 132 13.87 3.82 2.56
CA LEU A 132 12.52 4.05 2.02
C LEU A 132 11.75 2.74 2.13
N ARG A 133 10.60 2.74 2.80
CA ARG A 133 9.73 1.57 2.96
C ARG A 133 8.33 1.85 2.44
N LEU A 134 7.77 0.89 1.72
CA LEU A 134 6.45 1.04 1.13
C LEU A 134 5.43 0.24 1.91
N ILE A 135 4.27 0.83 2.12
CA ILE A 135 3.13 0.18 2.76
C ILE A 135 1.93 0.39 1.84
N GLY A 136 1.26 -0.68 1.49
CA GLY A 136 0.05 -0.57 0.67
C GLY A 136 -1.08 -1.39 1.25
N HIS A 137 -2.28 -0.85 1.24
CA HIS A 137 -3.48 -1.53 1.68
C HIS A 137 -4.36 -1.95 0.51
N SER A 138 -4.79 -3.22 0.46
CA SER A 138 -5.72 -3.73 -0.56
C SER A 138 -5.18 -3.48 -1.99
N ALA A 139 -5.85 -2.69 -2.82
CA ALA A 139 -5.33 -2.25 -4.13
C ALA A 139 -3.96 -1.56 -4.01
N GLY A 140 -3.72 -0.82 -2.91
CA GLY A 140 -2.40 -0.26 -2.60
C GLY A 140 -1.35 -1.34 -2.31
N GLY A 141 -1.75 -2.44 -1.69
CA GLY A 141 -0.89 -3.61 -1.47
C GLY A 141 -0.42 -4.24 -2.77
N HIS A 142 -1.31 -4.31 -3.78
CA HIS A 142 -0.94 -4.66 -5.14
C HIS A 142 0.13 -3.68 -5.69
N LEU A 143 -0.16 -2.37 -5.64
CA LEU A 143 0.70 -1.35 -6.22
C LEU A 143 2.10 -1.34 -5.61
N VAL A 144 2.22 -1.47 -4.29
CA VAL A 144 3.56 -1.53 -3.66
C VAL A 144 4.30 -2.83 -3.96
N SER A 145 3.59 -3.95 -4.11
CA SER A 145 4.20 -5.23 -4.53
C SER A 145 4.73 -5.16 -5.96
N ARG A 146 4.05 -4.41 -6.85
CA ARG A 146 4.56 -4.15 -8.22
C ARG A 146 5.90 -3.42 -8.20
N MET A 147 6.14 -2.56 -7.19
CA MET A 147 7.43 -1.83 -7.08
C MET A 147 8.63 -2.75 -6.82
N MET A 148 8.40 -4.00 -6.43
CA MET A 148 9.43 -5.01 -6.25
C MET A 148 9.70 -5.82 -7.54
N CYS A 149 8.90 -5.69 -8.59
CA CYS A 149 9.03 -6.49 -9.80
C CYS A 149 10.18 -5.99 -10.69
N ASP A 150 10.84 -6.92 -11.38
CA ASP A 150 12.03 -6.70 -12.19
C ASP A 150 11.81 -5.78 -13.42
N ASP A 151 10.56 -5.64 -13.85
CA ASP A 151 10.16 -4.74 -14.94
C ASP A 151 9.99 -3.27 -14.52
N ILE A 152 10.02 -2.96 -13.21
CA ILE A 152 9.99 -1.59 -12.69
C ILE A 152 11.44 -1.13 -12.39
N ASN A 153 11.89 -0.02 -12.92
CA ASN A 153 13.25 0.47 -12.74
C ASN A 153 13.29 1.79 -11.96
N PHE A 154 14.20 1.87 -11.00
CA PHE A 154 14.50 3.07 -10.22
C PHE A 154 15.93 3.52 -10.43
N GLY A 155 16.17 4.81 -10.21
CA GLY A 155 17.52 5.35 -10.15
C GLY A 155 18.33 4.76 -8.98
N PRO A 156 19.66 4.92 -9.01
CA PRO A 156 20.54 4.27 -8.02
C PRO A 156 20.24 4.67 -6.57
N VAL A 157 19.88 5.93 -6.32
CA VAL A 157 19.54 6.42 -4.96
C VAL A 157 18.29 5.73 -4.43
N THR A 158 17.22 5.68 -5.22
CA THR A 158 15.97 5.02 -4.84
C THR A 158 16.19 3.51 -4.65
N THR A 159 16.93 2.87 -5.56
CA THR A 159 17.25 1.44 -5.47
C THR A 159 18.02 1.10 -4.19
N GLN A 160 18.96 1.96 -3.78
CA GLN A 160 19.72 1.74 -2.56
C GLN A 160 18.90 1.90 -1.29
N ARG A 161 17.91 2.80 -1.31
CA ARG A 161 17.09 3.14 -0.12
C ARG A 161 15.87 2.24 0.05
N LEU A 162 15.29 1.73 -1.05
CA LEU A 162 14.10 0.88 -1.01
C LEU A 162 14.50 -0.52 -0.52
N ASP A 163 14.27 -0.78 0.77
CA ASP A 163 14.70 -2.01 1.43
C ASP A 163 13.54 -2.91 1.87
N ARG A 164 12.30 -2.39 1.94
CA ARG A 164 11.15 -3.18 2.42
C ARG A 164 9.83 -2.73 1.85
N VAL A 165 8.97 -3.71 1.60
CA VAL A 165 7.57 -3.53 1.19
C VAL A 165 6.65 -4.32 2.12
N LEU A 166 5.61 -3.65 2.64
CA LEU A 166 4.49 -4.27 3.35
C LEU A 166 3.24 -4.22 2.48
N SER A 167 2.77 -5.37 2.04
CA SER A 167 1.50 -5.53 1.35
C SER A 167 0.44 -5.96 2.35
N VAL A 168 -0.42 -5.04 2.76
CA VAL A 168 -1.49 -5.29 3.73
C VAL A 168 -2.77 -5.63 2.98
N SER A 169 -3.25 -6.87 3.13
CA SER A 169 -4.45 -7.36 2.45
C SER A 169 -4.41 -7.16 0.92
N GLY A 170 -3.22 -7.30 0.33
CA GLY A 170 -2.97 -6.99 -1.07
C GLY A 170 -3.50 -8.02 -2.06
N LEU A 171 -3.66 -7.58 -3.31
CA LEU A 171 -4.06 -8.41 -4.44
C LEU A 171 -2.81 -8.68 -5.31
N HIS A 172 -2.42 -9.94 -5.45
CA HIS A 172 -1.16 -10.29 -6.10
C HIS A 172 -1.34 -11.09 -7.40
N ASP A 173 -2.54 -11.65 -7.60
CA ASP A 173 -2.99 -12.27 -8.84
C ASP A 173 -4.24 -11.55 -9.33
N LEU A 174 -4.13 -10.76 -10.39
CA LEU A 174 -5.24 -9.98 -10.94
C LEU A 174 -6.08 -10.75 -11.96
N ARG A 175 -5.64 -11.93 -12.40
CA ARG A 175 -6.36 -12.71 -13.43
C ARG A 175 -7.80 -13.06 -13.04
N PRO A 176 -8.11 -13.42 -11.77
CA PRO A 176 -9.49 -13.67 -11.35
C PRO A 176 -10.40 -12.44 -11.46
N LEU A 177 -9.84 -11.22 -11.32
CA LEU A 177 -10.59 -9.97 -11.32
C LEU A 177 -11.27 -9.69 -12.67
N GLN A 178 -10.78 -10.27 -13.78
CA GLN A 178 -11.39 -10.14 -15.09
C GLN A 178 -12.84 -10.67 -15.12
N ARG A 179 -13.20 -11.55 -14.19
CA ARG A 179 -14.52 -12.18 -14.11
C ARG A 179 -15.51 -11.42 -13.23
N LEU A 180 -15.06 -10.37 -12.55
CA LEU A 180 -15.89 -9.59 -11.64
C LEU A 180 -16.69 -8.52 -12.39
N ALA A 181 -17.87 -8.21 -11.90
CA ALA A 181 -18.68 -7.12 -12.45
C ALA A 181 -17.93 -5.78 -12.45
N LYS A 182 -17.11 -5.52 -11.44
CA LYS A 182 -16.24 -4.34 -11.36
C LYS A 182 -15.27 -4.21 -12.54
N ASN A 183 -15.02 -5.28 -13.29
CA ASN A 183 -14.14 -5.22 -14.47
C ASN A 183 -14.70 -4.31 -15.60
N GLU A 184 -15.96 -4.02 -15.60
CA GLU A 184 -16.54 -3.00 -16.50
C GLU A 184 -15.85 -1.63 -16.33
N LEU A 185 -15.37 -1.33 -15.09
CA LEU A 185 -14.68 -0.09 -14.77
C LEU A 185 -13.15 -0.20 -14.94
N TRP A 186 -12.55 -1.31 -14.56
CA TRP A 186 -11.11 -1.52 -14.71
C TRP A 186 -10.68 -1.79 -16.13
N GLN A 187 -11.55 -2.48 -16.90
CA GLN A 187 -11.29 -2.92 -18.27
C GLN A 187 -10.03 -3.80 -18.38
N LEU A 188 -9.76 -4.61 -17.35
CA LEU A 188 -8.66 -5.57 -17.36
C LEU A 188 -8.89 -6.59 -18.48
N ASP A 189 -7.97 -6.65 -19.40
CA ASP A 189 -7.84 -7.74 -20.36
C ASP A 189 -6.83 -8.79 -19.87
N GLU A 190 -6.66 -9.87 -20.63
CA GLU A 190 -5.77 -10.95 -20.27
C GLU A 190 -4.31 -10.47 -20.18
N ASN A 191 -3.86 -9.64 -21.12
CA ASN A 191 -2.49 -9.14 -21.15
C ASN A 191 -2.20 -8.25 -19.95
N GLU A 192 -3.08 -7.30 -19.63
CA GLU A 192 -2.88 -6.40 -18.49
C GLU A 192 -2.98 -7.15 -17.17
N SER A 193 -3.94 -8.07 -17.02
CA SER A 193 -4.08 -8.84 -15.78
C SER A 193 -2.86 -9.72 -15.49
N GLN A 194 -2.23 -10.27 -16.52
CA GLN A 194 -0.97 -11.02 -16.39
C GLN A 194 0.21 -10.06 -16.11
N ALA A 195 0.32 -8.98 -16.88
CA ALA A 195 1.40 -8.00 -16.74
C ALA A 195 1.42 -7.32 -15.36
N GLU A 196 0.25 -7.04 -14.81
CA GLU A 196 0.10 -6.34 -13.54
C GLU A 196 -0.06 -7.28 -12.34
N SER A 197 0.03 -8.60 -12.50
CA SER A 197 0.07 -9.56 -11.39
C SER A 197 1.49 -9.72 -10.86
N PRO A 198 1.82 -9.23 -9.64
CA PRO A 198 3.13 -9.49 -9.02
C PRO A 198 3.46 -10.97 -8.96
N LEU A 199 2.47 -11.82 -8.74
CA LEU A 199 2.62 -13.28 -8.70
C LEU A 199 3.31 -13.87 -9.94
N LEU A 200 3.15 -13.25 -11.10
CA LEU A 200 3.70 -13.70 -12.38
C LEU A 200 5.00 -12.99 -12.76
N ARG A 201 5.58 -12.21 -11.85
CA ARG A 201 6.80 -11.44 -12.05
C ARG A 201 7.95 -11.97 -11.19
N THR A 202 9.15 -11.63 -11.58
CA THR A 202 10.36 -11.91 -10.80
C THR A 202 10.59 -10.79 -9.78
N PRO A 203 10.78 -11.11 -8.49
CA PRO A 203 11.11 -10.11 -7.49
C PRO A 203 12.53 -9.59 -7.65
N ARG A 204 12.75 -8.29 -7.36
CA ARG A 204 14.09 -7.73 -7.23
C ARG A 204 14.79 -8.27 -5.99
N PRO A 205 16.11 -8.52 -6.08
CA PRO A 205 16.89 -8.87 -4.91
C PRO A 205 17.08 -7.65 -3.97
N GLY A 206 17.30 -7.93 -2.70
CA GLY A 206 17.66 -6.92 -1.70
C GLY A 206 16.49 -6.11 -1.12
N ILE A 207 15.25 -6.46 -1.46
CA ILE A 207 14.04 -5.85 -0.87
C ILE A 207 13.27 -6.93 -0.13
N ASP A 208 12.97 -6.69 1.14
CA ASP A 208 12.15 -7.58 1.95
C ASP A 208 10.65 -7.38 1.65
N LEU A 209 9.89 -8.47 1.55
CA LEU A 209 8.43 -8.42 1.43
C LEU A 209 7.75 -9.03 2.64
N VAL A 210 6.83 -8.29 3.23
CA VAL A 210 5.86 -8.83 4.19
C VAL A 210 4.46 -8.70 3.62
N CYS A 211 3.79 -9.83 3.44
CA CYS A 211 2.36 -9.86 3.16
C CYS A 211 1.60 -10.05 4.47
N LEU A 212 0.76 -9.10 4.82
CA LEU A 212 0.02 -9.07 6.07
C LEU A 212 -1.49 -9.03 5.79
N ALA A 213 -2.28 -9.87 6.43
CA ALA A 213 -3.74 -9.80 6.34
C ALA A 213 -4.40 -10.06 7.69
N GLY A 214 -5.64 -9.64 7.84
CA GLY A 214 -6.46 -10.00 8.99
C GLY A 214 -6.91 -11.46 8.91
N ALA A 215 -6.91 -12.16 10.03
CA ALA A 215 -7.37 -13.55 10.07
C ALA A 215 -8.89 -13.68 9.84
N ASP A 216 -9.63 -12.60 10.03
CA ASP A 216 -11.08 -12.54 9.84
C ASP A 216 -11.48 -11.98 8.46
N GLU A 217 -10.53 -11.94 7.51
CA GLU A 217 -10.81 -11.52 6.14
C GLU A 217 -11.45 -12.62 5.31
N ARG A 218 -11.98 -12.22 4.15
CA ARG A 218 -12.51 -13.18 3.16
C ARG A 218 -11.41 -14.19 2.77
N PRO A 219 -11.77 -15.47 2.55
CA PRO A 219 -10.80 -16.51 2.18
C PRO A 219 -9.93 -16.15 0.97
N GLU A 220 -10.47 -15.38 0.02
CA GLU A 220 -9.72 -14.96 -1.16
C GLU A 220 -8.58 -13.99 -0.81
N PHE A 221 -8.79 -13.06 0.13
CA PHE A 221 -7.73 -12.16 0.59
C PHE A 221 -6.66 -12.90 1.39
N ILE A 222 -7.04 -13.90 2.18
CA ILE A 222 -6.10 -14.80 2.87
C ILE A 222 -5.27 -15.58 1.84
N ARG A 223 -5.91 -16.09 0.78
CA ARG A 223 -5.20 -16.77 -0.31
C ARG A 223 -4.23 -15.84 -1.04
N GLN A 224 -4.67 -14.65 -1.40
CA GLN A 224 -3.83 -13.63 -2.05
C GLN A 224 -2.63 -13.24 -1.17
N ASN A 225 -2.85 -13.10 0.13
CA ASN A 225 -1.78 -12.83 1.10
C ASN A 225 -0.72 -13.92 1.16
N ALA A 226 -1.11 -15.19 1.05
CA ALA A 226 -0.22 -16.32 1.19
C ALA A 226 0.54 -16.66 -0.11
N ILE A 227 -0.10 -16.51 -1.27
CA ILE A 227 0.41 -17.09 -2.52
C ILE A 227 1.67 -16.37 -3.03
N LEU A 228 1.78 -15.06 -2.89
CA LEU A 228 2.92 -14.30 -3.39
C LEU A 228 4.23 -14.70 -2.70
N PRO A 229 4.32 -14.71 -1.35
CA PRO A 229 5.52 -15.17 -0.67
C PRO A 229 5.88 -16.60 -0.99
N LEU A 230 4.90 -17.50 -1.12
CA LEU A 230 5.17 -18.90 -1.47
C LEU A 230 5.87 -19.05 -2.83
N VAL A 231 5.47 -18.25 -3.81
CA VAL A 231 6.09 -18.25 -5.14
C VAL A 231 7.46 -17.56 -5.11
N TRP A 232 7.54 -16.38 -4.50
CA TRP A 232 8.73 -15.56 -4.54
C TRP A 232 9.89 -16.07 -3.67
N GLN A 233 9.59 -16.83 -2.60
CA GLN A 233 10.63 -17.58 -1.86
C GLN A 233 11.39 -18.53 -2.76
N GLY A 234 10.68 -19.24 -3.65
CA GLY A 234 11.29 -20.12 -4.64
C GLY A 234 12.16 -19.39 -5.68
N LEU A 235 11.98 -18.07 -5.81
CA LEU A 235 12.79 -17.19 -6.67
C LEU A 235 13.88 -16.44 -5.90
N GLY A 236 14.10 -16.78 -4.62
CA GLY A 236 15.17 -16.22 -3.79
C GLY A 236 14.84 -14.90 -3.09
N ALA A 237 13.58 -14.46 -3.09
CA ALA A 237 13.18 -13.28 -2.33
C ALA A 237 13.10 -13.56 -0.83
N ASN A 238 13.54 -12.60 -0.01
CA ASN A 238 13.26 -12.62 1.42
C ASN A 238 11.83 -12.12 1.66
N CYS A 239 10.91 -13.06 1.79
CA CYS A 239 9.49 -12.73 1.93
C CYS A 239 8.74 -13.74 2.80
N HIS A 240 7.71 -13.27 3.48
CA HIS A 240 6.80 -14.12 4.26
C HIS A 240 5.39 -13.52 4.32
N SER A 241 4.43 -14.37 4.71
CA SER A 241 3.06 -13.95 5.00
C SER A 241 2.74 -14.11 6.48
N GLN A 242 1.91 -13.21 6.99
CA GLN A 242 1.42 -13.24 8.37
C GLN A 242 -0.08 -12.93 8.40
N LEU A 243 -0.80 -13.56 9.33
CA LEU A 243 -2.20 -13.25 9.64
C LEU A 243 -2.29 -12.64 11.02
N LEU A 244 -3.03 -11.54 11.16
CA LEU A 244 -3.32 -10.91 12.44
C LEU A 244 -4.69 -11.34 12.96
N ALA A 245 -4.72 -12.06 14.08
CA ALA A 245 -5.95 -12.50 14.72
C ALA A 245 -6.82 -11.30 15.17
N GLY A 246 -8.14 -11.43 15.00
CA GLY A 246 -9.11 -10.42 15.41
C GLY A 246 -9.16 -9.18 14.52
N HIS A 247 -8.55 -9.24 13.33
CA HIS A 247 -8.59 -8.15 12.35
C HIS A 247 -9.25 -8.60 11.05
N ASN A 248 -10.11 -7.73 10.51
CA ASN A 248 -10.68 -7.82 9.18
C ASN A 248 -9.99 -6.83 8.22
N HIS A 249 -10.44 -6.77 7.00
CA HIS A 249 -9.87 -5.95 5.92
C HIS A 249 -9.79 -4.44 6.25
N PHE A 250 -10.65 -3.90 7.14
CA PHE A 250 -10.62 -2.48 7.53
C PHE A 250 -9.86 -2.27 8.84
N THR A 251 -10.12 -3.09 9.85
CA THR A 251 -9.50 -2.90 11.16
C THR A 251 -8.00 -3.15 11.15
N ILE A 252 -7.48 -3.94 10.21
CA ILE A 252 -6.04 -4.20 10.12
C ILE A 252 -5.26 -2.93 9.80
N ILE A 253 -5.74 -2.11 8.84
CA ILE A 253 -5.02 -0.89 8.46
C ILE A 253 -5.13 0.20 9.52
N GLU A 254 -6.22 0.24 10.28
CA GLU A 254 -6.40 1.17 11.40
C GLU A 254 -5.33 1.01 12.49
N THR A 255 -4.69 -0.16 12.54
CA THR A 255 -3.58 -0.39 13.48
C THR A 255 -2.37 0.50 13.22
N MET A 256 -2.22 1.09 12.02
CA MET A 256 -1.16 2.07 11.72
C MET A 256 -1.21 3.32 12.60
N THR A 257 -2.35 3.61 13.21
CA THR A 257 -2.49 4.75 14.13
C THR A 257 -1.73 4.57 15.44
N ARG A 258 -1.29 3.34 15.76
CA ARG A 258 -0.63 3.01 17.02
C ARG A 258 0.82 2.57 16.80
N ALA A 259 1.74 3.20 17.53
CA ALA A 259 3.17 2.90 17.45
C ALA A 259 3.53 1.46 17.88
N ASP A 260 2.77 0.87 18.81
CA ASP A 260 2.95 -0.49 19.32
C ASP A 260 2.27 -1.57 18.50
N SER A 261 1.71 -1.22 17.34
CA SER A 261 1.06 -2.20 16.47
C SER A 261 2.06 -3.07 15.73
N ARG A 262 1.66 -4.33 15.47
CA ARG A 262 2.47 -5.26 14.69
C ARG A 262 2.82 -4.71 13.31
N LEU A 263 1.91 -3.97 12.68
CA LEU A 263 2.16 -3.35 11.38
C LEU A 263 3.31 -2.31 11.47
N CYS A 264 3.28 -1.41 12.45
CA CYS A 264 4.35 -0.43 12.66
C CYS A 264 5.68 -1.10 13.05
N GLU A 265 5.66 -2.18 13.84
CA GLU A 265 6.85 -2.98 14.14
C GLU A 265 7.46 -3.58 12.88
N LEU A 266 6.65 -4.16 11.99
CA LEU A 266 7.11 -4.76 10.74
C LEU A 266 7.71 -3.72 9.77
N VAL A 267 7.27 -2.47 9.85
CA VAL A 267 7.90 -1.38 9.11
C VAL A 267 9.27 -1.03 9.71
N ASP A 268 9.38 -0.95 11.03
CA ASP A 268 10.53 -0.37 11.72
C ASP A 268 11.63 -1.38 12.03
N CYS A 269 11.27 -2.53 12.60
CA CYS A 269 12.23 -3.51 13.08
C CYS A 269 12.86 -4.36 11.95
N PRO A 270 14.11 -4.87 12.14
CA PRO A 270 14.64 -5.91 11.26
C PRO A 270 13.69 -7.12 11.20
N LEU A 271 13.56 -7.74 10.04
CA LEU A 271 12.87 -9.01 9.92
C LEU A 271 13.78 -10.10 10.50
N SER A 272 13.30 -10.79 11.51
CA SER A 272 13.99 -11.93 12.15
C SER A 272 13.85 -13.19 11.30
#